data_b7c266e031ee9973de61a3c0cd197828
#
_entry.id   b7c266e031ee9973de61a3c0cd197828
#
_cell.length_a   1.000
_cell.length_b   1.000
_cell.length_c   1.000
_cell.angle_alpha   90.00
_cell.angle_beta   90.00
_cell.angle_gamma   90.00
#
_symmetry.space_group_name_H-M   'P 1'
#
loop_
_entity.id
_entity.type
_entity.pdbx_description
1 polymer ?
#
loop_
_entity_poly.entity_id
_entity_poly.type
_entity_poly.pdbx_seq_one_letter_code
_entity_poly.pdbx_strand_id
1 'polypeptide(L)'
;RNMVVKFERNADIDCMTGTIMTNPEMIDETKGFGLRLLRKLEFFEYAQAFLAGRNFQSEFNNIFTLSGAFSAFRRSTIMRTNMYNTDTVCEDTHVTFQIRDVLGESVVLCSEAIFYVDPIEDVNRLYIQRQRWQRGEIEVVHMFMKNRMNVVRGFFSDFIVRLVMFDHTFAFPR
;
A
#
# COMPACT_ATOMS: atom_id res chain seq x y z
N ARG A 1 15.85 -2.04 -11.06
CA ARG A 1 16.19 -1.40 -12.33
C ARG A 1 15.04 -0.54 -12.86
N ASN A 2 13.82 -1.07 -13.00
CA ASN A 2 12.67 -0.35 -13.59
C ASN A 2 12.33 0.95 -12.85
N MET A 3 12.32 0.94 -11.51
CA MET A 3 12.10 2.16 -10.71
C MET A 3 13.17 3.22 -10.96
N VAL A 4 14.45 2.84 -11.04
CA VAL A 4 15.55 3.79 -11.30
C VAL A 4 15.36 4.46 -12.65
N VAL A 5 15.09 3.68 -13.69
CA VAL A 5 14.84 4.21 -15.05
C VAL A 5 13.63 5.16 -15.07
N LYS A 6 12.57 4.82 -14.30
CA LYS A 6 11.37 5.67 -14.21
C LYS A 6 11.67 6.99 -13.48
N PHE A 7 12.49 6.98 -12.43
CA PHE A 7 12.97 8.20 -11.77
C PHE A 7 13.85 9.08 -12.66
N GLU A 8 14.73 8.45 -13.46
CA GLU A 8 15.61 9.19 -14.39
C GLU A 8 14.83 9.88 -15.50
N ARG A 9 13.74 9.25 -15.97
CA ARG A 9 12.90 9.78 -17.04
C ARG A 9 11.90 10.85 -16.57
N ASN A 10 11.54 10.85 -15.30
CA ASN A 10 10.49 11.72 -14.74
C ASN A 10 11.00 12.40 -13.47
N ALA A 11 11.38 13.67 -13.62
CA ALA A 11 11.89 14.45 -12.50
C ALA A 11 10.82 14.75 -11.43
N ASP A 12 9.54 14.75 -11.83
CA ASP A 12 8.39 15.08 -10.98
C ASP A 12 7.91 13.93 -10.09
N ILE A 13 8.54 12.76 -10.22
CA ILE A 13 8.22 11.62 -9.35
C ILE A 13 9.12 11.68 -8.11
N ASP A 14 8.52 11.76 -6.95
CA ASP A 14 9.20 11.86 -5.65
C ASP A 14 9.32 10.53 -4.94
N CYS A 15 8.31 9.69 -5.10
CA CYS A 15 8.24 8.40 -4.46
C CYS A 15 7.56 7.38 -5.36
N MET A 16 8.04 6.14 -5.32
CA MET A 16 7.43 5.02 -6.04
C MET A 16 7.27 3.80 -5.14
N THR A 17 6.16 3.10 -5.32
CA THR A 17 6.00 1.72 -4.86
C THR A 17 6.01 0.76 -6.04
N GLY A 18 6.55 -0.44 -5.86
CA GLY A 18 6.44 -1.52 -6.85
C GLY A 18 5.23 -2.40 -6.61
N THR A 19 5.05 -3.34 -7.49
CA THR A 19 4.03 -4.38 -7.43
C THR A 19 4.53 -5.54 -6.58
N ILE A 20 3.78 -5.93 -5.56
CA ILE A 20 4.06 -7.16 -4.79
C ILE A 20 3.09 -8.23 -5.25
N MET A 21 3.61 -9.42 -5.48
CA MET A 21 2.84 -10.61 -5.84
C MET A 21 3.32 -11.80 -5.01
N THR A 22 2.46 -12.74 -4.72
CA THR A 22 2.88 -14.03 -4.16
C THR A 22 3.52 -14.89 -5.25
N ASN A 23 4.52 -15.68 -4.88
CA ASN A 23 5.24 -16.52 -5.83
C ASN A 23 4.34 -17.64 -6.39
N PRO A 24 4.01 -17.64 -7.70
CA PRO A 24 3.11 -18.61 -8.30
C PRO A 24 3.68 -20.04 -8.30
N GLU A 25 5.01 -20.22 -8.41
CA GLU A 25 5.64 -21.53 -8.38
C GLU A 25 5.39 -22.22 -7.03
N MET A 26 5.57 -21.50 -5.93
CA MET A 26 5.30 -22.02 -4.58
C MET A 26 3.82 -22.35 -4.35
N ILE A 27 2.91 -21.67 -5.04
CA ILE A 27 1.47 -21.97 -4.99
C ILE A 27 1.19 -23.28 -5.70
N ASP A 28 1.80 -23.49 -6.87
CA ASP A 28 1.57 -24.70 -7.66
C ASP A 28 2.19 -25.94 -7.00
N GLU A 29 3.30 -25.80 -6.32
CA GLU A 29 3.95 -26.87 -5.52
C GLU A 29 3.22 -27.18 -4.21
N THR A 30 2.23 -26.37 -3.81
CA THR A 30 1.52 -26.53 -2.54
C THR A 30 0.72 -27.85 -2.51
N LYS A 31 1.02 -28.69 -1.52
CA LYS A 31 0.27 -29.93 -1.25
C LYS A 31 -0.98 -29.61 -0.42
N GLY A 32 -2.09 -30.24 -0.77
CA GLY A 32 -3.38 -30.08 -0.08
C GLY A 32 -4.27 -28.99 -0.69
N PHE A 33 -5.51 -29.36 -0.93
CA PHE A 33 -6.49 -28.52 -1.64
C PHE A 33 -6.79 -27.21 -0.90
N GLY A 34 -7.03 -27.28 0.42
CA GLY A 34 -7.42 -26.11 1.21
C GLY A 34 -6.34 -25.03 1.25
N LEU A 35 -5.09 -25.41 1.53
CA LEU A 35 -3.97 -24.47 1.55
C LEU A 35 -3.67 -23.92 0.16
N ARG A 36 -3.74 -24.75 -0.87
CA ARG A 36 -3.55 -24.30 -2.25
C ARG A 36 -4.63 -23.31 -2.69
N LEU A 37 -5.88 -23.54 -2.29
CA LEU A 37 -6.98 -22.60 -2.54
C LEU A 37 -6.73 -21.27 -1.82
N LEU A 38 -6.36 -21.30 -0.53
CA LEU A 38 -6.04 -20.11 0.25
C LEU A 38 -4.95 -19.26 -0.42
N ARG A 39 -3.85 -19.87 -0.84
CA ARG A 39 -2.74 -19.21 -1.54
C ARG A 39 -3.13 -18.63 -2.89
N LYS A 40 -4.01 -19.30 -3.63
CA LYS A 40 -4.57 -18.76 -4.88
C LYS A 40 -5.45 -17.54 -4.61
N LEU A 41 -6.28 -17.57 -3.58
CA LEU A 41 -7.09 -16.40 -3.19
C LEU A 41 -6.22 -15.23 -2.78
N GLU A 42 -5.16 -15.47 -2.01
CA GLU A 42 -4.17 -14.46 -1.67
C GLU A 42 -3.50 -13.87 -2.93
N PHE A 43 -3.09 -14.70 -3.89
CA PHE A 43 -2.53 -14.24 -5.16
C PHE A 43 -3.49 -13.30 -5.91
N PHE A 44 -4.77 -13.66 -6.01
CA PHE A 44 -5.77 -12.81 -6.65
C PHE A 44 -6.01 -11.52 -5.89
N GLU A 45 -6.01 -11.55 -4.56
CA GLU A 45 -6.11 -10.35 -3.72
C GLU A 45 -4.95 -9.38 -4.00
N TYR A 46 -3.71 -9.88 -4.02
CA TYR A 46 -2.54 -9.06 -4.36
C TYR A 46 -2.61 -8.51 -5.79
N ALA A 47 -3.00 -9.34 -6.76
CA ALA A 47 -3.18 -8.90 -8.14
C ALA A 47 -4.22 -7.78 -8.24
N GLN A 48 -5.37 -7.92 -7.59
CA GLN A 48 -6.41 -6.90 -7.56
C GLN A 48 -5.92 -5.61 -6.87
N ALA A 49 -5.28 -5.74 -5.71
CA ALA A 49 -4.82 -4.58 -4.96
C ALA A 49 -3.73 -3.80 -5.70
N PHE A 50 -2.74 -4.48 -6.28
CA PHE A 50 -1.60 -3.83 -6.92
C PHE A 50 -1.85 -3.47 -8.38
N LEU A 51 -2.36 -4.40 -9.20
CA LEU A 51 -2.48 -4.18 -10.63
C LEU A 51 -3.72 -3.36 -11.01
N ALA A 52 -4.79 -3.43 -10.24
CA ALA A 52 -5.98 -2.62 -10.46
C ALA A 52 -6.07 -1.44 -9.49
N GLY A 53 -6.15 -1.70 -8.20
CA GLY A 53 -6.40 -0.68 -7.18
C GLY A 53 -5.33 0.40 -7.11
N ARG A 54 -4.07 0.02 -6.90
CA ARG A 54 -2.96 1.00 -6.80
C ARG A 54 -2.64 1.66 -8.12
N ASN A 55 -2.84 0.99 -9.24
CA ASN A 55 -2.68 1.61 -10.55
C ASN A 55 -3.68 2.76 -10.73
N PHE A 56 -4.95 2.51 -10.43
CA PHE A 56 -5.98 3.55 -10.42
C PHE A 56 -5.65 4.68 -9.44
N GLN A 57 -5.24 4.37 -8.20
CA GLN A 57 -4.85 5.38 -7.21
C GLN A 57 -3.66 6.22 -7.68
N SER A 58 -2.70 5.60 -8.38
CA SER A 58 -1.51 6.28 -8.91
C SER A 58 -1.84 7.35 -9.95
N GLU A 59 -2.83 7.10 -10.82
CA GLU A 59 -3.27 8.08 -11.84
C GLU A 59 -3.81 9.38 -11.22
N PHE A 60 -4.33 9.31 -10.01
CA PHE A 60 -4.89 10.46 -9.28
C PHE A 60 -3.95 11.01 -8.18
N ASN A 61 -2.69 10.56 -8.15
CA ASN A 61 -1.75 10.84 -7.05
C ASN A 61 -2.39 10.58 -5.66
N ASN A 62 -3.11 9.48 -5.54
CA ASN A 62 -3.90 9.17 -4.36
C ASN A 62 -3.64 7.74 -3.82
N ILE A 63 -2.40 7.27 -4.00
CA ILE A 63 -1.96 6.01 -3.40
C ILE A 63 -2.13 6.10 -1.89
N PHE A 64 -2.92 5.18 -1.33
CA PHE A 64 -3.21 5.14 0.09
C PHE A 64 -2.00 4.71 0.91
N THR A 65 -1.33 3.66 0.49
CA THR A 65 -0.15 3.12 1.16
C THR A 65 0.89 2.61 0.17
N LEU A 66 2.13 2.94 0.44
CA LEU A 66 3.28 2.32 -0.20
C LEU A 66 3.45 0.89 0.30
N SER A 67 4.24 0.10 -0.42
CA SER A 67 4.70 -1.19 0.12
C SER A 67 5.99 -1.01 0.89
N GLY A 68 5.98 -1.23 2.19
CA GLY A 68 7.18 -1.15 3.02
C GLY A 68 8.32 -2.05 2.52
N ALA A 69 7.96 -3.20 1.94
CA ALA A 69 8.93 -4.15 1.39
C ALA A 69 9.54 -3.71 0.04
N PHE A 70 8.82 -2.88 -0.75
CA PHE A 70 9.28 -2.56 -2.10
C PHE A 70 8.87 -1.16 -2.55
N SER A 71 9.54 -0.15 -1.99
CA SER A 71 9.36 1.25 -2.35
C SER A 71 10.69 1.96 -2.55
N ALA A 72 10.67 3.05 -3.29
CA ALA A 72 11.84 3.87 -3.56
C ALA A 72 11.49 5.34 -3.45
N PHE A 73 12.40 6.14 -2.93
CA PHE A 73 12.22 7.55 -2.61
C PHE A 73 13.33 8.39 -3.20
N ARG A 74 13.02 9.60 -3.67
CA ARG A 74 14.07 10.60 -3.82
C ARG A 74 14.61 10.97 -2.43
N ARG A 75 15.93 11.02 -2.32
CA ARG A 75 16.55 11.38 -1.05
C ARG A 75 16.11 12.78 -0.56
N SER A 76 15.96 13.73 -1.47
CA SER A 76 15.46 15.07 -1.17
C SER A 76 14.08 15.05 -0.54
N THR A 77 13.20 14.16 -0.97
CA THR A 77 11.83 14.05 -0.48
C THR A 77 11.78 13.34 0.87
N ILE A 78 12.41 12.17 1.00
CA ILE A 78 12.36 11.41 2.26
C ILE A 78 13.03 12.14 3.43
N MET A 79 14.07 12.94 3.16
CA MET A 79 14.75 13.75 4.20
C MET A 79 13.92 14.93 4.71
N ARG A 80 12.81 15.26 4.04
CA ARG A 80 11.84 16.29 4.48
C ARG A 80 10.71 15.71 5.31
N THR A 81 10.63 14.39 5.42
CA THR A 81 9.66 13.68 6.28
C THR A 81 10.29 13.35 7.63
N ASN A 82 9.46 12.89 8.56
CA ASN A 82 9.93 12.28 9.82
C ASN A 82 10.41 10.83 9.62
N MET A 83 10.65 10.42 8.36
CA MET A 83 10.98 9.04 8.01
C MET A 83 9.94 8.04 8.56
N TYR A 84 10.40 6.87 9.00
CA TYR A 84 9.53 5.84 9.56
C TYR A 84 9.21 6.16 11.02
N ASN A 85 7.94 6.39 11.29
CA ASN A 85 7.44 6.62 12.65
C ASN A 85 7.29 5.28 13.39
N THR A 86 7.77 5.24 14.63
CA THR A 86 7.68 4.05 15.50
C THR A 86 6.38 4.00 16.33
N ASP A 87 5.54 5.04 16.28
CA ASP A 87 4.30 5.13 17.03
C ASP A 87 3.12 4.41 16.35
N THR A 88 3.36 3.85 15.15
CA THR A 88 2.37 3.07 14.40
C THR A 88 2.97 1.79 13.87
N VAL A 89 2.14 0.77 13.69
CA VAL A 89 2.53 -0.51 13.09
C VAL A 89 2.48 -0.50 11.55
N CYS A 90 2.07 0.63 10.94
CA CYS A 90 2.02 0.87 9.50
C CYS A 90 2.84 2.12 9.14
N GLU A 91 4.14 2.03 9.37
CA GLU A 91 5.11 3.08 9.09
C GLU A 91 5.15 3.47 7.60
N ASP A 92 4.88 2.52 6.72
CA ASP A 92 4.77 2.71 5.27
C ASP A 92 3.56 3.58 4.89
N THR A 93 2.41 3.32 5.48
CA THR A 93 1.22 4.18 5.33
C THR A 93 1.49 5.57 5.87
N HIS A 94 2.12 5.66 7.04
CA HIS A 94 2.44 6.94 7.67
C HIS A 94 3.37 7.79 6.80
N VAL A 95 4.44 7.22 6.25
CA VAL A 95 5.35 7.96 5.35
C VAL A 95 4.66 8.34 4.04
N THR A 96 3.74 7.50 3.54
CA THR A 96 2.93 7.82 2.36
C THR A 96 2.13 9.10 2.58
N PHE A 97 1.42 9.20 3.70
CA PHE A 97 0.64 10.39 4.05
C PHE A 97 1.52 11.62 4.26
N GLN A 98 2.71 11.48 4.85
CA GLN A 98 3.65 12.59 4.97
C GLN A 98 4.04 13.13 3.58
N ILE A 99 4.43 12.26 2.64
CA ILE A 99 4.87 12.68 1.31
C ILE A 99 3.70 13.29 0.53
N ARG A 100 2.57 12.61 0.46
CA ARG A 100 1.42 13.02 -0.36
C ARG A 100 0.67 14.19 0.26
N ASP A 101 0.31 14.11 1.54
CA ASP A 101 -0.66 15.02 2.16
C ASP A 101 -0.01 16.20 2.90
N VAL A 102 1.20 16.03 3.40
CA VAL A 102 1.92 17.10 4.10
C VAL A 102 2.85 17.84 3.15
N LEU A 103 3.65 17.11 2.36
CA LEU A 103 4.60 17.74 1.43
C LEU A 103 3.94 18.09 0.08
N GLY A 104 2.82 17.47 -0.28
CA GLY A 104 2.15 17.66 -1.57
C GLY A 104 2.90 17.04 -2.76
N GLU A 105 3.78 16.08 -2.49
CA GLU A 105 4.65 15.47 -3.49
C GLU A 105 4.00 14.23 -4.13
N SER A 106 4.55 13.77 -5.26
CA SER A 106 3.98 12.67 -6.03
C SER A 106 4.35 11.30 -5.47
N VAL A 107 3.34 10.43 -5.39
CA VAL A 107 3.48 9.02 -5.02
C VAL A 107 2.87 8.15 -6.12
N VAL A 108 3.69 7.37 -6.82
CA VAL A 108 3.25 6.62 -7.99
C VAL A 108 3.55 5.12 -7.90
N LEU A 109 2.80 4.34 -8.65
CA LEU A 109 3.08 2.91 -8.85
C LEU A 109 4.06 2.73 -10.02
N CYS A 110 5.04 1.84 -9.84
CA CYS A 110 5.84 1.27 -10.91
C CYS A 110 5.39 -0.18 -11.14
N SER A 111 4.38 -0.37 -11.98
CA SER A 111 3.75 -1.68 -12.22
C SER A 111 4.72 -2.73 -12.77
N GLU A 112 5.73 -2.29 -13.55
CA GLU A 112 6.74 -3.16 -14.14
C GLU A 112 7.85 -3.59 -13.15
N ALA A 113 7.87 -3.01 -11.96
CA ALA A 113 8.75 -3.42 -10.89
C ALA A 113 8.01 -4.41 -10.00
N ILE A 114 8.21 -5.70 -10.23
CA ILE A 114 7.52 -6.78 -9.50
C ILE A 114 8.49 -7.39 -8.48
N PHE A 115 7.99 -7.61 -7.28
CA PHE A 115 8.65 -8.32 -6.20
C PHE A 115 7.77 -9.48 -5.73
N TYR A 116 8.33 -10.68 -5.72
CA TYR A 116 7.62 -11.88 -5.26
C TYR A 116 7.89 -12.15 -3.79
N VAL A 117 6.81 -12.39 -3.05
CA VAL A 117 6.85 -12.80 -1.65
C VAL A 117 6.38 -14.25 -1.51
N ASP A 118 6.80 -14.91 -0.45
CA ASP A 118 6.32 -16.25 -0.14
C ASP A 118 4.82 -16.20 0.19
N PRO A 119 4.04 -17.15 -0.34
CA PRO A 119 2.63 -17.23 -0.03
C PRO A 119 2.39 -17.62 1.41
N ILE A 120 1.23 -17.21 1.96
CA ILE A 120 0.88 -17.43 3.35
C ILE A 120 0.97 -18.90 3.77
N GLU A 121 1.39 -19.17 4.99
CA GLU A 121 1.55 -20.52 5.51
C GLU A 121 0.23 -21.12 6.00
N ASP A 122 -0.62 -20.31 6.64
CA ASP A 122 -1.90 -20.73 7.19
C ASP A 122 -2.87 -19.56 7.40
N VAL A 123 -4.13 -19.89 7.69
CA VAL A 123 -5.20 -18.89 7.91
C VAL A 123 -4.96 -18.02 9.12
N ASN A 124 -4.36 -18.52 10.19
CA ASN A 124 -4.14 -17.73 11.41
C ASN A 124 -3.08 -16.64 11.16
N ARG A 125 -2.01 -16.98 10.43
CA ARG A 125 -1.00 -16.00 10.03
C ARG A 125 -1.60 -14.93 9.12
N LEU A 126 -2.44 -15.32 8.16
CA LEU A 126 -3.16 -14.38 7.33
C LEU A 126 -4.01 -13.43 8.17
N TYR A 127 -4.80 -13.97 9.09
CA TYR A 127 -5.66 -13.18 9.97
C TYR A 127 -4.88 -12.16 10.81
N ILE A 128 -3.79 -12.59 11.47
CA ILE A 128 -2.92 -11.69 12.26
C ILE A 128 -2.30 -10.60 11.40
N GLN A 129 -1.84 -10.94 10.20
CA GLN A 129 -1.28 -9.97 9.25
C GLN A 129 -2.32 -8.91 8.86
N ARG A 130 -3.54 -9.32 8.52
CA ARG A 130 -4.63 -8.41 8.12
C ARG A 130 -5.10 -7.53 9.28
N GLN A 131 -5.23 -8.08 10.48
CA GLN A 131 -5.54 -7.28 11.68
C GLN A 131 -4.49 -6.20 11.92
N ARG A 132 -3.20 -6.53 11.79
CA ARG A 132 -2.12 -5.56 11.95
C ARG A 132 -2.23 -4.43 10.93
N TRP A 133 -2.46 -4.76 9.67
CA TRP A 133 -2.61 -3.76 8.61
C TRP A 133 -3.82 -2.86 8.86
N GLN A 134 -4.99 -3.44 9.08
CA GLN A 134 -6.22 -2.70 9.35
C GLN A 134 -6.07 -1.75 10.54
N ARG A 135 -5.51 -2.24 11.64
CA ARG A 135 -5.27 -1.43 12.83
C ARG A 135 -4.34 -0.25 12.53
N GLY A 136 -3.20 -0.51 11.90
CA GLY A 136 -2.22 0.53 11.59
C GLY A 136 -2.75 1.57 10.59
N GLU A 137 -3.53 1.17 9.60
CA GLU A 137 -4.19 2.10 8.68
C GLU A 137 -5.17 3.02 9.41
N ILE A 138 -5.99 2.49 10.32
CA ILE A 138 -6.90 3.28 11.16
C ILE A 138 -6.12 4.27 12.03
N GLU A 139 -5.03 3.83 12.66
CA GLU A 139 -4.16 4.68 13.48
C GLU A 139 -3.60 5.85 12.65
N VAL A 140 -3.04 5.57 11.48
CA VAL A 140 -2.47 6.60 10.60
C VAL A 140 -3.53 7.57 10.10
N VAL A 141 -4.67 7.07 9.62
CA VAL A 141 -5.79 7.92 9.19
C VAL A 141 -6.22 8.84 10.32
N HIS A 142 -6.35 8.33 11.55
CA HIS A 142 -6.70 9.16 12.71
C HIS A 142 -5.66 10.27 12.99
N MET A 143 -4.37 9.96 12.91
CA MET A 143 -3.29 10.93 13.11
C MET A 143 -3.38 12.10 12.12
N PHE A 144 -3.64 11.82 10.85
CA PHE A 144 -3.68 12.85 9.81
C PHE A 144 -5.03 13.57 9.67
N MET A 145 -6.15 12.89 9.94
CA MET A 145 -7.48 13.51 9.85
C MET A 145 -7.78 14.44 11.03
N LYS A 146 -7.22 14.19 12.22
CA LYS A 146 -7.42 15.04 13.40
C LYS A 146 -7.02 16.51 13.16
N ASN A 147 -6.07 16.76 12.28
CA ASN A 147 -5.59 18.10 11.94
C ASN A 147 -6.28 18.74 10.70
N ARG A 148 -7.18 18.02 10.02
CA ARG A 148 -7.83 18.43 8.77
C ARG A 148 -9.32 18.74 8.93
N MET A 149 -9.71 19.52 9.93
CA MET A 149 -11.13 19.93 10.13
C MET A 149 -11.63 21.01 9.15
N ASN A 150 -11.09 21.13 7.94
CA ASN A 150 -11.67 21.94 6.88
C ASN A 150 -12.57 21.06 5.98
N VAL A 151 -13.85 21.00 6.38
CA VAL A 151 -14.85 19.98 6.02
C VAL A 151 -15.21 19.88 4.53
N VAL A 152 -15.05 20.93 3.73
CA VAL A 152 -15.59 20.94 2.35
C VAL A 152 -14.54 20.57 1.29
N ARG A 153 -13.30 21.00 1.45
CA ARG A 153 -12.21 20.67 0.51
C ARG A 153 -11.68 19.25 0.70
N GLY A 154 -11.78 18.72 1.93
CA GLY A 154 -11.38 17.38 2.30
C GLY A 154 -12.34 16.29 1.82
N PHE A 155 -13.61 16.59 1.56
CA PHE A 155 -14.62 15.56 1.26
C PHE A 155 -14.29 14.75 -0.01
N PHE A 156 -13.84 15.39 -1.07
CA PHE A 156 -13.51 14.72 -2.33
C PHE A 156 -12.07 14.16 -2.33
N SER A 157 -11.11 14.83 -1.71
CA SER A 157 -9.73 14.30 -1.61
C SER A 157 -9.66 13.10 -0.67
N ASP A 158 -10.51 13.07 0.36
CA ASP A 158 -10.57 11.97 1.32
C ASP A 158 -11.54 10.85 0.88
N PHE A 159 -12.18 10.97 -0.29
CA PHE A 159 -13.15 9.97 -0.77
C PHE A 159 -12.50 8.60 -0.93
N ILE A 160 -11.32 8.51 -1.53
CA ILE A 160 -10.59 7.24 -1.70
C ILE A 160 -10.16 6.67 -0.35
N VAL A 161 -9.67 7.52 0.58
CA VAL A 161 -9.34 7.11 1.95
C VAL A 161 -10.57 6.51 2.64
N ARG A 162 -11.73 7.16 2.52
CA ARG A 162 -12.99 6.66 3.11
C ARG A 162 -13.47 5.38 2.44
N LEU A 163 -13.30 5.26 1.12
CA LEU A 163 -13.66 4.06 0.37
C LEU A 163 -12.79 2.87 0.78
N VAL A 164 -11.47 3.07 0.88
CA VAL A 164 -10.53 2.04 1.34
C VAL A 164 -10.83 1.64 2.79
N MET A 165 -11.09 2.62 3.66
CA MET A 165 -11.46 2.35 5.05
C MET A 165 -12.78 1.58 5.15
N PHE A 166 -13.77 1.91 4.32
CA PHE A 166 -15.03 1.19 4.26
C PHE A 166 -14.82 -0.25 3.77
N ASP A 167 -14.07 -0.42 2.70
CA ASP A 167 -13.75 -1.73 2.13
C ASP A 167 -12.99 -2.61 3.14
N HIS A 168 -11.94 -2.09 3.76
CA HIS A 168 -11.16 -2.80 4.78
C HIS A 168 -11.94 -3.10 6.06
N THR A 169 -12.90 -2.24 6.44
CA THR A 169 -13.67 -2.44 7.67
C THR A 169 -14.84 -3.40 7.48
N PHE A 170 -15.49 -3.39 6.32
CA PHE A 170 -16.74 -4.12 6.09
C PHE A 170 -16.62 -5.28 5.11
N ALA A 171 -15.70 -5.26 4.16
CA ALA A 171 -15.51 -6.35 3.21
C ALA A 171 -14.67 -7.49 3.76
N PHE A 172 -13.79 -7.22 4.72
CA PHE A 172 -12.86 -8.19 5.29
C PHE A 172 -13.48 -9.25 6.24
N PRO A 173 -14.57 -8.98 6.99
CA PRO A 173 -15.22 -10.00 7.82
C PRO A 173 -16.04 -11.05 7.05
N ARG A 174 -16.08 -10.99 5.74
CA ARG A 174 -16.75 -11.97 4.87
C ARG A 174 -15.76 -13.01 4.34
#